data_43a5c497da830829e2f0f81db55ab79e
#
_entry.id   43a5c497da830829e2f0f81db55ab79e
#
_cell.length_a   1.000
_cell.length_b   1.000
_cell.length_c   1.000
_cell.angle_alpha   90.00
_cell.angle_beta   90.00
_cell.angle_gamma   90.00
#
_symmetry.space_group_name_H-M   'P 1'
#
loop_
_entity.id
_entity.type
_entity.pdbx_description
1 polymer ?
#
loop_
_entity_poly.entity_id
_entity_poly.type
_entity_poly.pdbx_seq_one_letter_code
_entity_poly.pdbx_strand_id
1 'polypeptide(L)'
;MGLFNKKKNDEPRSAVADMPSLFMTDDSEGDHGKESMLDYQLSYLLRVANTYEDGSELAKRVLMKMIGETPETNSYGWVENLNLKSVKVWKQWQRIDLIAEVEADCGSGIKHHVIVVENKAYTGIHDGQLGRYAEATEDYYKDQDVQMHYWVITFFDSDTENYKAIANQCKEEKGNWKCISFEDLISLTEEERKNGTCNQIIDEFWIKNWY
;
A
#
# COMPACT_ATOMS: atom_id res chain seq x y z
N MET A 1 -16.72 -14.91 -16.60
CA MET A 1 -15.81 -16.07 -16.37
C MET A 1 -14.77 -15.59 -15.37
N GLY A 2 -14.88 -16.04 -14.10
CA GLY A 2 -14.16 -15.47 -12.97
C GLY A 2 -12.64 -15.61 -13.12
N LEU A 3 -11.93 -14.51 -12.94
CA LEU A 3 -10.47 -14.36 -13.03
C LEU A 3 -9.69 -14.97 -11.85
N PHE A 4 -10.38 -15.65 -10.91
CA PHE A 4 -9.76 -16.23 -9.72
C PHE A 4 -10.01 -17.72 -9.62
N ASN A 5 -9.59 -18.51 -10.64
CA ASN A 5 -9.44 -19.94 -10.52
C ASN A 5 -7.98 -20.32 -10.22
N LYS A 6 -7.40 -19.79 -9.14
CA LYS A 6 -6.28 -20.48 -8.48
C LYS A 6 -6.85 -21.79 -7.92
N LYS A 7 -6.27 -22.93 -8.28
CA LYS A 7 -6.56 -24.23 -7.68
C LYS A 7 -6.52 -24.05 -6.15
N LYS A 8 -7.64 -24.29 -5.49
CA LYS A 8 -7.70 -24.42 -4.04
C LYS A 8 -6.72 -25.51 -3.64
N ASN A 9 -5.58 -25.13 -3.07
CA ASN A 9 -4.81 -26.06 -2.27
C ASN A 9 -5.64 -26.30 -1.00
N ASP A 10 -5.72 -27.57 -0.56
CA ASP A 10 -6.43 -28.00 0.66
C ASP A 10 -5.69 -27.51 1.95
N GLU A 11 -5.31 -26.25 2.01
CA GLU A 11 -4.84 -25.64 3.25
C GLU A 11 -6.03 -25.30 4.15
N PRO A 12 -5.91 -25.46 5.48
CA PRO A 12 -6.99 -25.13 6.39
C PRO A 12 -7.37 -23.65 6.23
N ARG A 13 -8.64 -23.41 5.85
CA ARG A 13 -9.19 -22.05 5.72
C ARG A 13 -9.02 -21.31 7.04
N SER A 14 -8.56 -20.06 6.96
CA SER A 14 -8.51 -19.20 8.15
C SER A 14 -9.93 -18.89 8.63
N ALA A 15 -10.09 -18.71 9.94
CA ALA A 15 -11.37 -18.30 10.53
C ALA A 15 -11.91 -16.98 9.92
N VAL A 16 -11.02 -16.14 9.43
CA VAL A 16 -11.34 -14.87 8.75
C VAL A 16 -11.96 -15.13 7.38
N ALA A 17 -11.51 -16.15 6.64
CA ALA A 17 -12.01 -16.47 5.31
C ALA A 17 -13.46 -17.01 5.31
N ASP A 18 -13.91 -17.56 6.45
CA ASP A 18 -15.28 -18.13 6.57
C ASP A 18 -16.34 -17.08 6.94
N MET A 19 -15.94 -15.86 7.29
CA MET A 19 -16.89 -14.77 7.57
C MET A 19 -17.44 -14.18 6.26
N PRO A 20 -18.73 -13.78 6.22
CA PRO A 20 -19.27 -13.06 5.06
C PRO A 20 -18.46 -11.81 4.76
N SER A 21 -18.14 -11.59 3.48
CA SER A 21 -17.42 -10.38 3.05
C SER A 21 -18.35 -9.17 3.06
N LEU A 22 -17.82 -8.02 3.53
CA LEU A 22 -18.48 -6.73 3.39
C LEU A 22 -18.49 -6.29 1.92
N PHE A 23 -17.45 -6.64 1.18
CA PHE A 23 -17.31 -6.32 -0.24
C PHE A 23 -17.93 -7.43 -1.07
N MET A 24 -19.05 -7.13 -1.72
CA MET A 24 -19.68 -8.05 -2.64
C MET A 24 -18.79 -8.24 -3.88
N THR A 25 -18.66 -9.50 -4.32
CA THR A 25 -18.10 -9.76 -5.65
C THR A 25 -19.07 -9.24 -6.69
N ASP A 26 -18.63 -8.27 -7.47
CA ASP A 26 -19.36 -7.80 -8.63
C ASP A 26 -18.87 -8.56 -9.86
N ASP A 27 -19.77 -9.25 -10.55
CA ASP A 27 -19.48 -9.95 -11.82
C ASP A 27 -19.57 -8.99 -13.03
N SER A 28 -19.79 -7.69 -12.81
CA SER A 28 -19.83 -6.71 -13.88
C SER A 28 -18.45 -6.52 -14.51
N GLU A 29 -18.36 -6.63 -15.82
CA GLU A 29 -17.17 -6.21 -16.57
C GLU A 29 -16.99 -4.69 -16.38
N GLY A 30 -15.92 -4.28 -15.70
CA GLY A 30 -15.56 -2.87 -15.56
C GLY A 30 -15.78 -2.27 -14.18
N ASP A 31 -15.47 -3.01 -13.12
CA ASP A 31 -15.43 -2.46 -11.77
C ASP A 31 -14.37 -1.34 -11.67
N HIS A 32 -14.83 -0.12 -11.89
CA HIS A 32 -14.04 1.10 -11.75
C HIS A 32 -13.88 1.55 -10.27
N GLY A 33 -14.49 0.84 -9.34
CA GLY A 33 -14.44 1.15 -7.92
C GLY A 33 -13.17 0.72 -7.19
N LYS A 34 -12.39 -0.21 -7.76
CA LYS A 34 -11.24 -0.84 -7.07
C LYS A 34 -10.12 0.14 -6.75
N GLU A 35 -9.78 1.04 -7.67
CA GLU A 35 -8.75 2.07 -7.41
C GLU A 35 -9.18 2.98 -6.27
N SER A 36 -10.41 3.50 -6.31
CA SER A 36 -10.94 4.35 -5.23
C SER A 36 -11.06 3.61 -3.90
N MET A 37 -11.38 2.32 -3.93
CA MET A 37 -11.42 1.49 -2.73
C MET A 37 -10.02 1.33 -2.13
N LEU A 38 -9.01 1.07 -2.96
CA LEU A 38 -7.62 0.99 -2.51
C LEU A 38 -7.16 2.29 -1.86
N ASP A 39 -7.53 3.45 -2.41
CA ASP A 39 -7.21 4.75 -1.81
C ASP A 39 -7.74 4.85 -0.37
N TYR A 40 -9.01 4.49 -0.13
CA TYR A 40 -9.60 4.56 1.21
C TYR A 40 -8.93 3.57 2.16
N GLN A 41 -8.71 2.34 1.71
CA GLN A 41 -8.14 1.28 2.51
C GLN A 41 -6.67 1.54 2.86
N LEU A 42 -5.88 2.01 1.90
CA LEU A 42 -4.49 2.39 2.14
C LEU A 42 -4.41 3.62 3.05
N SER A 43 -5.27 4.64 2.83
CA SER A 43 -5.36 5.79 3.72
C SER A 43 -5.70 5.39 5.15
N TYR A 44 -6.61 4.44 5.34
CA TYR A 44 -6.97 3.93 6.66
C TYR A 44 -5.81 3.17 7.28
N LEU A 45 -5.21 2.23 6.53
CA LEU A 45 -4.08 1.42 6.99
C LEU A 45 -2.91 2.29 7.46
N LEU A 46 -2.49 3.28 6.65
CA LEU A 46 -1.38 4.16 7.01
C LEU A 46 -1.66 4.94 8.29
N ARG A 47 -2.90 5.41 8.51
CA ARG A 47 -3.27 6.14 9.72
C ARG A 47 -3.34 5.23 10.96
N VAL A 48 -3.73 3.96 10.79
CA VAL A 48 -3.75 2.96 11.89
C VAL A 48 -2.33 2.70 12.40
N ALA A 49 -1.29 2.84 11.56
CA ALA A 49 0.10 2.68 11.99
C ALA A 49 0.48 3.58 13.19
N ASN A 50 -0.15 4.75 13.30
CA ASN A 50 0.10 5.70 14.41
C ASN A 50 -0.92 5.56 15.56
N THR A 51 -1.46 4.39 15.76
CA THR A 51 -2.41 4.09 16.85
C THR A 51 -1.94 2.88 17.65
N TYR A 52 -2.69 2.56 18.71
CA TYR A 52 -2.54 1.31 19.46
C TYR A 52 -3.64 0.30 19.12
N GLU A 53 -4.37 0.55 18.04
CA GLU A 53 -5.46 -0.30 17.58
C GLU A 53 -4.92 -1.60 16.97
N ASP A 54 -5.77 -2.61 16.95
CA ASP A 54 -5.51 -3.86 16.26
C ASP A 54 -5.18 -3.62 14.78
N GLY A 55 -4.21 -4.35 14.26
CA GLY A 55 -3.69 -4.17 12.90
C GLY A 55 -2.61 -3.08 12.76
N SER A 56 -2.27 -2.35 13.84
CA SER A 56 -1.23 -1.31 13.79
C SER A 56 0.15 -1.86 13.43
N GLU A 57 0.49 -3.08 13.79
CA GLU A 57 1.77 -3.70 13.45
C GLU A 57 1.89 -3.97 11.94
N LEU A 58 0.85 -4.52 11.32
CA LEU A 58 0.78 -4.67 9.88
C LEU A 58 0.90 -3.31 9.18
N ALA A 59 0.15 -2.32 9.66
CA ALA A 59 0.18 -0.97 9.13
C ALA A 59 1.57 -0.33 9.24
N LYS A 60 2.28 -0.53 10.34
CA LYS A 60 3.67 -0.07 10.52
C LYS A 60 4.62 -0.75 9.53
N ARG A 61 4.48 -2.07 9.30
CA ARG A 61 5.31 -2.77 8.30
C ARG A 61 5.12 -2.21 6.91
N VAL A 62 3.87 -1.98 6.49
CA VAL A 62 3.57 -1.35 5.20
C VAL A 62 4.17 0.05 5.12
N LEU A 63 3.98 0.87 6.14
CA LEU A 63 4.52 2.22 6.20
C LEU A 63 6.05 2.24 6.09
N MET A 64 6.73 1.39 6.85
CA MET A 64 8.20 1.27 6.81
C MET A 64 8.70 0.87 5.42
N LYS A 65 8.02 -0.06 4.76
CA LYS A 65 8.35 -0.44 3.38
C LYS A 65 8.22 0.75 2.43
N MET A 66 7.21 1.57 2.61
CA MET A 66 6.98 2.75 1.76
C MET A 66 7.99 3.87 2.01
N ILE A 67 8.48 4.06 3.23
CA ILE A 67 9.54 5.05 3.52
C ILE A 67 10.97 4.51 3.30
N GLY A 68 11.09 3.23 2.90
CA GLY A 68 12.40 2.64 2.58
C GLY A 68 13.27 2.30 3.77
N GLU A 69 12.71 2.22 4.96
CA GLU A 69 13.40 1.90 6.22
C GLU A 69 13.26 0.40 6.59
N THR A 70 12.98 -0.47 5.61
CA THR A 70 12.91 -1.91 5.84
C THR A 70 14.30 -2.48 6.07
N PRO A 71 14.53 -3.22 7.16
CA PRO A 71 15.81 -3.89 7.38
C PRO A 71 16.03 -4.98 6.34
N GLU A 72 17.28 -5.22 5.98
CA GLU A 72 17.69 -6.28 5.04
C GLU A 72 17.38 -7.70 5.57
N THR A 73 17.04 -7.83 6.84
CA THR A 73 16.68 -9.10 7.48
C THR A 73 15.23 -9.07 7.98
N ASN A 74 14.48 -10.13 7.74
CA ASN A 74 13.10 -10.36 8.19
C ASN A 74 12.96 -10.49 9.72
N SER A 75 13.65 -9.68 10.50
CA SER A 75 13.53 -9.73 11.95
C SER A 75 12.34 -8.88 12.41
N TYR A 76 11.36 -9.52 13.03
CA TYR A 76 10.14 -8.90 13.55
C TYR A 76 10.37 -7.79 14.61
N GLY A 77 11.54 -7.74 15.22
CA GLY A 77 11.85 -6.79 16.29
C GLY A 77 12.08 -5.33 15.85
N TRP A 78 12.13 -5.04 14.56
CA TRP A 78 12.42 -3.68 14.09
C TRP A 78 11.21 -2.74 14.07
N VAL A 79 9.99 -3.28 14.00
CA VAL A 79 8.75 -2.49 14.09
C VAL A 79 8.62 -1.84 15.47
N GLU A 80 9.15 -2.49 16.52
CA GLU A 80 9.17 -1.98 17.89
C GLU A 80 10.02 -0.72 18.03
N ASN A 81 11.01 -0.52 17.17
CA ASN A 81 11.88 0.66 17.18
C ASN A 81 11.33 1.84 16.37
N LEU A 82 10.23 1.65 15.66
CA LEU A 82 9.59 2.72 14.91
C LEU A 82 8.77 3.60 15.86
N ASN A 83 9.22 4.82 16.08
CA ASN A 83 8.52 5.81 16.86
C ASN A 83 7.83 6.83 15.94
N LEU A 84 6.59 6.54 15.58
CA LEU A 84 5.76 7.45 14.78
C LEU A 84 5.28 8.62 15.64
N LYS A 85 5.50 9.84 15.16
CA LYS A 85 5.02 11.07 15.78
C LYS A 85 3.72 11.54 15.15
N SER A 86 3.64 11.47 13.83
CA SER A 86 2.40 11.79 13.13
C SER A 86 2.31 11.03 11.81
N VAL A 87 1.08 10.72 11.40
CA VAL A 87 0.74 10.24 10.07
C VAL A 87 -0.50 10.99 9.62
N LYS A 88 -0.38 11.78 8.58
CA LYS A 88 -1.48 12.52 7.97
C LYS A 88 -1.61 12.11 6.52
N VAL A 89 -2.83 11.86 6.07
CA VAL A 89 -3.10 11.35 4.73
C VAL A 89 -4.18 12.17 4.06
N TRP A 90 -3.94 12.55 2.82
CA TRP A 90 -4.89 13.25 1.94
C TRP A 90 -5.13 12.45 0.67
N LYS A 91 -6.35 12.49 0.18
CA LYS A 91 -6.77 11.92 -1.10
C LYS A 91 -6.97 13.01 -2.14
N GLN A 92 -6.66 12.69 -3.40
CA GLN A 92 -6.96 13.52 -4.57
C GLN A 92 -6.39 14.95 -4.50
N TRP A 93 -5.26 15.12 -3.79
CA TRP A 93 -4.56 16.39 -3.80
C TRP A 93 -3.88 16.60 -5.17
N GLN A 94 -4.26 17.65 -5.89
CA GLN A 94 -3.81 17.90 -7.28
C GLN A 94 -3.95 16.69 -8.23
N ARG A 95 -4.99 15.88 -8.04
CA ARG A 95 -5.29 14.64 -8.77
C ARG A 95 -4.37 13.45 -8.44
N ILE A 96 -3.49 13.59 -7.48
CA ILE A 96 -2.70 12.47 -6.94
C ILE A 96 -3.62 11.66 -6.05
N ASP A 97 -3.64 10.33 -6.23
CA ASP A 97 -4.58 9.47 -5.52
C ASP A 97 -4.42 9.57 -4.01
N LEU A 98 -3.17 9.55 -3.52
CA LEU A 98 -2.91 9.65 -2.10
C LEU A 98 -1.55 10.32 -1.82
N ILE A 99 -1.53 11.21 -0.82
CA ILE A 99 -0.31 11.75 -0.23
C ILE A 99 -0.36 11.49 1.28
N ALA A 100 0.75 11.02 1.85
CA ALA A 100 0.92 10.90 3.28
C ALA A 100 2.15 11.66 3.76
N GLU A 101 1.99 12.51 4.78
CA GLU A 101 3.08 13.09 5.56
C GLU A 101 3.30 12.25 6.80
N VAL A 102 4.54 11.86 7.02
CA VAL A 102 4.93 10.97 8.12
C VAL A 102 6.11 11.57 8.87
N GLU A 103 5.96 11.73 10.17
CA GLU A 103 7.06 12.03 11.07
C GLU A 103 7.43 10.76 11.84
N ALA A 104 8.65 10.27 11.62
CA ALA A 104 9.11 9.01 12.18
C ALA A 104 10.54 9.11 12.70
N ASP A 105 10.81 8.44 13.82
CA ASP A 105 12.16 8.17 14.31
C ASP A 105 12.42 6.66 14.22
N CYS A 106 13.36 6.30 13.35
CA CYS A 106 13.82 4.93 13.14
C CYS A 106 15.18 4.67 13.82
N GLY A 107 15.50 5.43 14.88
CA GLY A 107 16.74 5.30 15.65
C GLY A 107 17.85 6.28 15.25
N SER A 108 17.61 7.12 14.24
CA SER A 108 18.56 8.16 13.79
C SER A 108 18.05 9.59 14.00
N GLY A 109 17.02 9.76 14.82
CA GLY A 109 16.29 11.01 15.02
C GLY A 109 15.07 11.14 14.15
N ILE A 110 14.25 12.17 14.42
CA ILE A 110 13.00 12.39 13.69
C ILE A 110 13.31 12.83 12.26
N LYS A 111 12.70 12.12 11.31
CA LYS A 111 12.72 12.47 9.89
C LYS A 111 11.29 12.73 9.41
N HIS A 112 11.19 13.62 8.43
CA HIS A 112 9.93 13.93 7.75
C HIS A 112 9.90 13.24 6.39
N HIS A 113 8.90 12.41 6.17
CA HIS A 113 8.71 11.69 4.92
C HIS A 113 7.42 12.13 4.26
N VAL A 114 7.44 12.22 2.94
CA VAL A 114 6.26 12.43 2.10
C VAL A 114 6.13 11.24 1.18
N ILE A 115 5.04 10.50 1.31
CA ILE A 115 4.72 9.35 0.46
C ILE A 115 3.67 9.79 -0.55
N VAL A 116 4.00 9.65 -1.82
CA VAL A 116 3.11 9.96 -2.96
C VAL A 116 2.73 8.65 -3.61
N VAL A 117 1.43 8.40 -3.75
CA VAL A 117 0.91 7.14 -4.30
C VAL A 117 -0.01 7.40 -5.47
N GLU A 118 0.20 6.65 -6.53
CA GLU A 118 -0.72 6.48 -7.65
C GLU A 118 -1.17 5.01 -7.67
N ASN A 119 -2.47 4.80 -7.66
CA ASN A 119 -3.07 3.47 -7.71
C ASN A 119 -3.50 3.12 -9.13
N LYS A 120 -3.06 1.95 -9.60
CA LYS A 120 -3.37 1.41 -10.93
C LYS A 120 -3.86 -0.02 -10.79
N ALA A 121 -5.17 -0.18 -10.51
CA ALA A 121 -5.72 -1.53 -10.30
C ALA A 121 -5.38 -2.46 -11.48
N TYR A 122 -5.96 -2.18 -12.64
CA TYR A 122 -5.74 -2.95 -13.88
C TYR A 122 -5.53 -2.03 -15.10
N THR A 123 -5.19 -0.77 -14.85
CA THR A 123 -4.98 0.27 -15.87
C THR A 123 -3.49 0.58 -16.02
N GLY A 124 -3.11 1.22 -17.13
CA GLY A 124 -1.76 1.73 -17.35
C GLY A 124 -1.58 3.14 -16.82
N ILE A 125 -0.33 3.59 -16.78
CA ILE A 125 0.04 4.97 -16.48
C ILE A 125 -0.19 5.83 -17.73
N HIS A 126 -0.82 6.99 -17.56
CA HIS A 126 -0.95 7.96 -18.66
C HIS A 126 0.34 8.73 -18.89
N ASP A 127 0.61 9.10 -20.15
CA ASP A 127 1.84 9.80 -20.55
C ASP A 127 2.13 11.03 -19.69
N GLY A 128 3.31 11.05 -19.10
CA GLY A 128 3.81 12.13 -18.24
C GLY A 128 3.00 12.35 -16.95
N GLN A 129 2.14 11.42 -16.55
CA GLN A 129 1.32 11.55 -15.33
C GLN A 129 2.20 11.60 -14.10
N LEU A 130 3.11 10.65 -13.96
CA LEU A 130 3.97 10.54 -12.79
C LEU A 130 4.96 11.72 -12.71
N GLY A 131 5.49 12.17 -13.85
CA GLY A 131 6.37 13.33 -13.92
C GLY A 131 5.69 14.60 -13.42
N ARG A 132 4.45 14.85 -13.84
CA ARG A 132 3.65 16.01 -13.35
C ARG A 132 3.39 15.93 -11.83
N TYR A 133 3.15 14.76 -11.29
CA TYR A 133 2.93 14.58 -9.85
C TYR A 133 4.20 14.81 -9.04
N ALA A 134 5.35 14.31 -9.54
CA ALA A 134 6.64 14.57 -8.92
C ALA A 134 6.96 16.08 -8.92
N GLU A 135 6.76 16.78 -10.03
CA GLU A 135 6.97 18.23 -10.11
C GLU A 135 6.07 19.00 -9.14
N ALA A 136 4.79 18.67 -9.10
CA ALA A 136 3.83 19.36 -8.23
C ALA A 136 4.17 19.18 -6.73
N THR A 137 4.59 17.97 -6.35
CA THR A 137 4.95 17.68 -4.96
C THR A 137 6.32 18.26 -4.59
N GLU A 138 7.31 18.14 -5.45
CA GLU A 138 8.64 18.75 -5.24
C GLU A 138 8.53 20.27 -5.11
N ASP A 139 7.72 20.95 -5.94
CA ASP A 139 7.51 22.40 -5.82
C ASP A 139 6.80 22.78 -4.52
N TYR A 140 5.82 21.98 -4.09
CA TYR A 140 5.11 22.24 -2.84
C TYR A 140 6.00 22.10 -1.60
N TYR A 141 6.88 21.11 -1.58
CA TYR A 141 7.75 20.80 -0.44
C TYR A 141 9.18 21.37 -0.56
N LYS A 142 9.48 22.17 -1.59
CA LYS A 142 10.84 22.65 -1.92
C LYS A 142 11.59 23.37 -0.78
N ASP A 143 10.85 24.02 0.12
CA ASP A 143 11.40 24.78 1.24
C ASP A 143 11.36 23.99 2.57
N GLN A 144 11.06 22.70 2.51
CA GLN A 144 10.94 21.81 3.66
C GLN A 144 11.98 20.69 3.59
N ASP A 145 12.54 20.33 4.73
CA ASP A 145 13.46 19.19 4.84
C ASP A 145 12.66 17.89 4.94
N VAL A 146 12.29 17.33 3.78
CA VAL A 146 11.48 16.11 3.66
C VAL A 146 12.14 15.10 2.74
N GLN A 147 11.92 13.83 3.02
CA GLN A 147 12.30 12.70 2.15
C GLN A 147 11.09 12.29 1.32
N MET A 148 11.20 12.41 -0.02
CA MET A 148 10.13 12.06 -0.94
C MET A 148 10.18 10.58 -1.32
N HIS A 149 9.02 9.92 -1.33
CA HIS A 149 8.86 8.51 -1.71
C HIS A 149 7.69 8.38 -2.68
N TYR A 150 7.97 7.93 -3.90
CA TYR A 150 6.99 7.83 -4.97
C TYR A 150 6.67 6.36 -5.27
N TRP A 151 5.37 6.01 -5.26
CA TRP A 151 4.90 4.65 -5.44
C TRP A 151 3.76 4.55 -6.45
N VAL A 152 3.85 3.56 -7.31
CA VAL A 152 2.72 3.05 -8.07
C VAL A 152 2.34 1.71 -7.47
N ILE A 153 1.08 1.56 -7.06
CA ILE A 153 0.54 0.30 -6.55
C ILE A 153 -0.40 -0.28 -7.60
N THR A 154 -0.20 -1.55 -7.96
CA THR A 154 -1.03 -2.23 -8.96
C THR A 154 -1.51 -3.59 -8.46
N PHE A 155 -2.65 -4.06 -9.00
CA PHE A 155 -3.17 -5.40 -8.74
C PHE A 155 -2.59 -6.47 -9.68
N PHE A 156 -1.76 -6.09 -10.63
CA PHE A 156 -1.04 -7.08 -11.41
C PHE A 156 0.04 -7.74 -10.57
N ASP A 157 0.10 -9.07 -10.62
CA ASP A 157 1.15 -9.84 -9.96
C ASP A 157 2.52 -9.48 -10.54
N SER A 158 3.55 -9.48 -9.70
CA SER A 158 4.90 -8.99 -10.03
C SER A 158 5.61 -9.79 -11.13
N ASP A 159 5.17 -11.00 -11.43
CA ASP A 159 5.69 -11.84 -12.51
C ASP A 159 5.05 -11.57 -13.89
N THR A 160 3.95 -10.80 -13.94
CA THR A 160 3.18 -10.52 -15.15
C THR A 160 3.84 -9.48 -16.07
N GLU A 161 3.55 -9.56 -17.38
CA GLU A 161 4.03 -8.57 -18.36
C GLU A 161 3.42 -7.19 -18.12
N ASN A 162 2.17 -7.12 -17.62
CA ASN A 162 1.52 -5.85 -17.29
C ASN A 162 2.24 -5.14 -16.14
N TYR A 163 2.61 -5.87 -15.08
CA TYR A 163 3.41 -5.31 -13.99
C TYR A 163 4.76 -4.79 -14.50
N LYS A 164 5.47 -5.60 -15.30
CA LYS A 164 6.77 -5.21 -15.87
C LYS A 164 6.68 -3.96 -16.72
N ALA A 165 5.61 -3.81 -17.50
CA ALA A 165 5.36 -2.61 -18.30
C ALA A 165 5.20 -1.37 -17.41
N ILE A 166 4.37 -1.45 -16.36
CA ILE A 166 4.19 -0.35 -15.40
C ILE A 166 5.51 -0.03 -14.68
N ALA A 167 6.22 -1.06 -14.21
CA ALA A 167 7.50 -0.88 -13.50
C ALA A 167 8.58 -0.24 -14.39
N ASN A 168 8.57 -0.49 -15.70
CA ASN A 168 9.47 0.17 -16.64
C ASN A 168 9.08 1.63 -16.85
N GLN A 169 7.79 1.94 -17.01
CA GLN A 169 7.31 3.32 -17.07
C GLN A 169 7.72 4.12 -15.83
N CYS A 170 7.59 3.53 -14.62
CA CYS A 170 8.03 4.17 -13.39
C CYS A 170 9.51 4.58 -13.40
N LYS A 171 10.39 3.81 -14.05
CA LYS A 171 11.83 4.10 -14.14
C LYS A 171 12.14 5.23 -15.12
N GLU A 172 11.29 5.44 -16.12
CA GLU A 172 11.48 6.44 -17.17
C GLU A 172 10.95 7.82 -16.76
N GLU A 173 10.04 7.86 -15.79
CA GLU A 173 9.41 9.10 -15.31
C GLU A 173 10.24 9.81 -14.23
N LYS A 174 10.13 11.14 -14.18
CA LYS A 174 10.72 11.96 -13.10
C LYS A 174 10.16 11.54 -11.73
N GLY A 175 11.00 11.56 -10.68
CA GLY A 175 10.60 11.30 -9.30
C GLY A 175 11.07 9.96 -8.73
N ASN A 176 11.80 9.14 -9.52
CA ASN A 176 12.26 7.80 -9.07
C ASN A 176 11.12 6.92 -8.53
N TRP A 177 10.04 6.86 -9.26
CA TRP A 177 8.87 6.06 -8.91
C TRP A 177 9.21 4.59 -8.74
N LYS A 178 8.71 4.00 -7.68
CA LYS A 178 8.78 2.55 -7.43
C LYS A 178 7.44 1.93 -7.76
N CYS A 179 7.45 0.78 -8.41
CA CYS A 179 6.25 -0.03 -8.64
C CYS A 179 6.22 -1.17 -7.63
N ILE A 180 5.04 -1.44 -7.08
CA ILE A 180 4.81 -2.59 -6.20
C ILE A 180 3.45 -3.21 -6.50
N SER A 181 3.38 -4.55 -6.51
CA SER A 181 2.10 -5.22 -6.56
C SER A 181 1.37 -5.07 -5.21
N PHE A 182 0.04 -5.11 -5.26
CA PHE A 182 -0.75 -5.11 -4.03
C PHE A 182 -0.38 -6.29 -3.12
N GLU A 183 -0.15 -7.47 -3.70
CA GLU A 183 0.26 -8.66 -2.95
C GLU A 183 1.63 -8.46 -2.28
N ASP A 184 2.60 -7.88 -3.00
CA ASP A 184 3.94 -7.63 -2.47
C ASP A 184 3.99 -6.47 -1.47
N LEU A 185 3.02 -5.54 -1.52
CA LEU A 185 2.95 -4.45 -0.57
C LEU A 185 2.69 -4.96 0.84
N ILE A 186 1.80 -5.94 0.96
CA ILE A 186 1.39 -6.48 2.23
C ILE A 186 2.13 -7.81 2.49
N SER A 187 3.04 -7.80 3.45
CA SER A 187 3.77 -9.01 3.87
C SER A 187 3.05 -9.60 5.08
N LEU A 188 2.06 -10.47 4.83
CA LEU A 188 1.29 -11.13 5.88
C LEU A 188 2.12 -12.19 6.59
N THR A 189 2.06 -12.20 7.91
CA THR A 189 2.59 -13.28 8.74
C THR A 189 1.68 -14.51 8.67
N GLU A 190 2.21 -15.67 9.05
CA GLU A 190 1.39 -16.89 9.16
C GLU A 190 0.26 -16.72 10.19
N GLU A 191 0.52 -15.97 11.26
CA GLU A 191 -0.46 -15.64 12.29
C GLU A 191 -1.61 -14.78 11.73
N GLU A 192 -1.29 -13.72 11.01
CA GLU A 192 -2.29 -12.85 10.39
C GLU A 192 -3.10 -13.59 9.33
N ARG A 193 -2.47 -14.53 8.59
CA ARG A 193 -3.18 -15.37 7.63
C ARG A 193 -4.21 -16.28 8.28
N LYS A 194 -3.93 -16.78 9.50
CA LYS A 194 -4.82 -17.69 10.23
C LYS A 194 -5.89 -16.96 11.02
N ASN A 195 -5.51 -15.92 11.76
CA ASN A 195 -6.32 -15.33 12.79
C ASN A 195 -6.81 -13.91 12.43
N GLY A 196 -6.30 -13.31 11.35
CA GLY A 196 -6.50 -11.91 11.05
C GLY A 196 -5.68 -10.99 11.95
N THR A 197 -5.91 -9.68 11.80
CA THR A 197 -5.29 -8.64 12.64
C THR A 197 -6.16 -8.23 13.82
N CYS A 198 -7.36 -8.80 13.95
CA CYS A 198 -8.45 -8.38 14.84
C CYS A 198 -9.06 -7.00 14.49
N ASN A 199 -8.58 -6.33 13.46
CA ASN A 199 -9.18 -5.13 12.90
C ASN A 199 -10.03 -5.51 11.69
N GLN A 200 -11.36 -5.54 11.86
CA GLN A 200 -12.28 -6.02 10.81
C GLN A 200 -12.16 -5.27 9.47
N ILE A 201 -11.83 -3.99 9.48
CA ILE A 201 -11.68 -3.21 8.26
C ILE A 201 -10.41 -3.62 7.50
N ILE A 202 -9.32 -3.84 8.23
CA ILE A 202 -8.06 -4.32 7.65
C ILE A 202 -8.25 -5.75 7.14
N ASP A 203 -8.80 -6.63 7.97
CA ASP A 203 -8.97 -8.04 7.65
C ASP A 203 -9.86 -8.24 6.44
N GLU A 204 -10.92 -7.43 6.33
CA GLU A 204 -11.87 -7.51 5.22
C GLU A 204 -11.22 -7.21 3.86
N PHE A 205 -10.39 -6.17 3.79
CA PHE A 205 -9.79 -5.75 2.53
C PHE A 205 -8.43 -6.40 2.27
N TRP A 206 -7.56 -6.41 3.29
CA TRP A 206 -6.17 -6.78 3.10
C TRP A 206 -5.89 -8.27 3.29
N ILE A 207 -6.78 -9.00 3.96
CA ILE A 207 -6.58 -10.42 4.25
C ILE A 207 -7.57 -11.29 3.47
N LYS A 208 -8.87 -11.05 3.60
CA LYS A 208 -9.91 -11.92 3.00
C LYS A 208 -9.90 -11.99 1.47
N ASN A 209 -9.60 -10.88 0.82
CA ASN A 209 -9.70 -10.83 -0.66
C ASN A 209 -8.62 -11.64 -1.38
N TRP A 210 -7.69 -12.24 -0.65
CA TRP A 210 -6.54 -12.95 -1.21
C TRP A 210 -6.56 -14.46 -0.94
N TYR A 211 -7.66 -15.00 -0.37
CA TYR A 211 -7.80 -16.43 -0.03
C TYR A 211 -9.02 -17.10 -0.67
#